data_7a549dc11ea98b5e266b03c04d8a6fe5
#
_entry.id   7a549dc11ea98b5e266b03c04d8a6fe5
#
_cell.length_a   1.000
_cell.length_b   1.000
_cell.length_c   1.000
_cell.angle_alpha   90.00
_cell.angle_beta   90.00
_cell.angle_gamma   90.00
#
_symmetry.space_group_name_H-M   'P 1'
#
loop_
_entity.id
_entity.type
_entity.pdbx_description
1 polymer ?
#
loop_
_entity_poly.entity_id
_entity_poly.type
_entity_poly.pdbx_seq_one_letter_code
_entity_poly.pdbx_strand_id
1 'polypeptide(L)'
;MGDEALRRRLGRLDRKRRRQKSKVDSEPAPPGRGLPPGEEIDTPFGPAFLIQNQYPMDYKHGRNRLADILEFDTSIAAEVARQPSLGETSIERLVFIDTETTGLVGGAGTIAFMIGIGVFRDDAFVLRQYFLRDPGEERGMLTALQGDLESAEGFVSYNGRAFDLPLLEMRYMLGLRHQWSLSTWPQFDLLHPARRLWRMSLPDCTLGTIEKMQLDVHRTEEDVPGSLIPGLYLDYLRSGDASQMARIVYHNEVDILTLVGLATQILNRHQYQDSSELSGSEALAVARWHQEVGRLDAAEDAFLRAIKSSKPDVRVDALHRYTAYLKSQDRRDEAIEKWQTLHSLSPDDPRPCIELSKYFEWHANDLAQAQQWAQEALVCLSHWEDGWRRDQVWGEIEHRLGRLARKAGDG
;
A
#
# COMPACT_ATOMS: atom_id res chain seq x y z
N MET A 1 25.55 -39.77 0.77
CA MET A 1 25.54 -39.86 2.28
C MET A 1 24.64 -38.82 2.95
N GLY A 2 23.61 -38.25 2.27
CA GLY A 2 22.75 -37.20 2.84
C GLY A 2 21.38 -37.62 3.37
N ASP A 3 20.78 -38.67 2.81
CA ASP A 3 19.37 -39.01 3.04
C ASP A 3 19.13 -39.78 4.37
N GLU A 4 20.08 -40.60 4.75
CA GLU A 4 19.97 -41.43 5.98
C GLU A 4 20.16 -40.58 7.26
N ALA A 5 20.98 -39.55 7.22
CA ALA A 5 21.16 -38.61 8.32
C ALA A 5 19.93 -37.72 8.55
N LEU A 6 19.24 -37.33 7.45
CA LEU A 6 18.02 -36.55 7.48
C LEU A 6 16.85 -37.39 8.06
N ARG A 7 16.72 -38.66 7.67
CA ARG A 7 15.70 -39.58 8.19
C ARG A 7 15.90 -39.88 9.67
N ARG A 8 17.16 -40.04 10.16
CA ARG A 8 17.47 -40.19 11.59
C ARG A 8 17.15 -38.93 12.41
N ARG A 9 17.32 -37.73 11.84
CA ARG A 9 16.99 -36.46 12.51
C ARG A 9 15.46 -36.26 12.60
N LEU A 10 14.72 -36.55 11.53
CA LEU A 10 13.26 -36.52 11.52
C LEU A 10 12.64 -37.56 12.47
N GLY A 11 13.17 -38.76 12.51
CA GLY A 11 12.72 -39.80 13.45
C GLY A 11 13.00 -39.48 14.94
N ARG A 12 14.01 -38.65 15.24
CA ARG A 12 14.27 -38.15 16.62
C ARG A 12 13.29 -37.03 17.01
N LEU A 13 12.90 -36.17 16.05
CA LEU A 13 11.90 -35.12 16.28
C LEU A 13 10.52 -35.70 16.52
N ASP A 14 10.14 -36.76 15.77
CA ASP A 14 8.87 -37.47 15.98
C ASP A 14 8.79 -38.22 17.30
N ARG A 15 9.90 -38.82 17.78
CA ARG A 15 9.93 -39.46 19.10
C ARG A 15 9.88 -38.46 20.26
N LYS A 16 10.47 -37.26 20.08
CA LYS A 16 10.38 -36.17 21.07
C LYS A 16 8.94 -35.61 21.12
N ARG A 17 8.30 -35.47 19.97
CA ARG A 17 6.88 -35.06 19.84
C ARG A 17 5.92 -36.07 20.47
N ARG A 18 6.15 -37.40 20.30
CA ARG A 18 5.31 -38.46 20.91
C ARG A 18 5.49 -38.54 22.43
N ARG A 19 6.69 -38.25 22.99
CA ARG A 19 6.89 -38.21 24.44
C ARG A 19 6.30 -37.00 25.14
N GLN A 20 6.13 -35.88 24.46
CA GLN A 20 5.39 -34.73 24.98
C GLN A 20 3.85 -34.89 24.90
N LYS A 21 3.35 -35.76 24.02
CA LYS A 21 1.93 -36.05 23.89
C LYS A 21 1.33 -36.93 25.00
N SER A 22 2.13 -37.52 25.88
CA SER A 22 1.65 -38.48 26.92
C SER A 22 1.49 -37.87 28.32
N LYS A 23 1.32 -36.55 28.44
CA LYS A 23 1.17 -35.89 29.75
C LYS A 23 0.17 -34.73 29.79
N VAL A 24 -0.90 -34.76 29.04
CA VAL A 24 -2.06 -33.92 29.34
C VAL A 24 -3.32 -34.64 28.81
N ASP A 25 -3.82 -35.61 29.62
CA ASP A 25 -5.25 -35.98 29.57
C ASP A 25 -6.00 -34.97 30.44
N SER A 26 -6.18 -33.75 29.92
CA SER A 26 -7.22 -32.82 30.38
C SER A 26 -8.31 -32.86 29.33
N GLU A 27 -9.54 -33.14 29.76
CA GLU A 27 -10.72 -32.96 28.89
C GLU A 27 -10.63 -31.60 28.18
N PRO A 28 -10.91 -31.51 26.88
CA PRO A 28 -10.91 -30.24 26.19
C PRO A 28 -11.88 -29.31 26.89
N ALA A 29 -11.40 -28.13 27.25
CA ALA A 29 -12.27 -27.10 27.84
C ALA A 29 -13.41 -26.80 26.85
N PRO A 30 -14.63 -26.55 27.32
CA PRO A 30 -15.75 -26.22 26.44
C PRO A 30 -15.35 -25.01 25.58
N PRO A 31 -15.65 -25.05 24.27
CA PRO A 31 -15.29 -23.96 23.35
C PRO A 31 -15.89 -22.63 23.85
N GLY A 32 -15.08 -21.57 23.87
CA GLY A 32 -15.51 -20.21 24.25
C GLY A 32 -15.08 -19.73 25.64
N ARG A 33 -14.40 -20.50 26.47
CA ARG A 33 -13.90 -20.02 27.74
C ARG A 33 -12.72 -19.06 27.56
N GLY A 34 -12.93 -17.78 27.91
CA GLY A 34 -11.92 -16.74 27.79
C GLY A 34 -11.96 -15.96 26.46
N LEU A 35 -12.95 -16.20 25.61
CA LEU A 35 -13.19 -15.33 24.45
C LEU A 35 -13.63 -13.92 24.90
N PRO A 36 -13.30 -12.86 24.12
CA PRO A 36 -13.86 -11.54 24.33
C PRO A 36 -15.40 -11.55 24.34
N PRO A 37 -16.03 -10.59 25.01
CA PRO A 37 -17.48 -10.44 24.97
C PRO A 37 -17.97 -10.31 23.53
N GLY A 38 -19.01 -11.06 23.18
CA GLY A 38 -19.61 -11.06 21.86
C GLY A 38 -20.98 -11.73 21.91
N GLU A 39 -21.68 -11.71 20.80
CA GLU A 39 -23.01 -12.31 20.64
C GLU A 39 -22.99 -13.44 19.62
N GLU A 40 -23.89 -14.39 19.82
CA GLU A 40 -24.13 -15.46 18.87
C GLU A 40 -25.28 -15.08 17.94
N ILE A 41 -25.03 -15.14 16.64
CA ILE A 41 -26.05 -14.87 15.62
C ILE A 41 -26.48 -16.20 15.04
N ASP A 42 -27.77 -16.49 15.13
CA ASP A 42 -28.37 -17.65 14.48
C ASP A 42 -28.49 -17.42 12.98
N THR A 43 -27.97 -18.37 12.19
CA THR A 43 -28.12 -18.35 10.72
C THR A 43 -28.65 -19.68 10.22
N PRO A 44 -29.21 -19.74 8.99
CA PRO A 44 -29.68 -20.99 8.40
C PRO A 44 -28.60 -22.09 8.27
N PHE A 45 -27.32 -21.72 8.42
CA PHE A 45 -26.17 -22.63 8.28
C PHE A 45 -25.41 -22.86 9.60
N GLY A 46 -26.00 -22.48 10.72
CA GLY A 46 -25.40 -22.60 12.04
C GLY A 46 -25.08 -21.25 12.68
N PRO A 47 -24.54 -21.25 13.90
CA PRO A 47 -24.23 -20.03 14.61
C PRO A 47 -23.04 -19.29 14.00
N ALA A 48 -23.02 -17.96 14.18
CA ALA A 48 -21.88 -17.11 13.97
C ALA A 48 -21.57 -16.35 15.26
N PHE A 49 -20.31 -16.09 15.54
CA PHE A 49 -19.92 -15.31 16.70
C PHE A 49 -19.45 -13.92 16.26
N LEU A 50 -20.09 -12.89 16.79
CA LEU A 50 -19.85 -11.49 16.46
C LEU A 50 -19.37 -10.73 17.71
N ILE A 51 -18.30 -9.96 17.56
CA ILE A 51 -17.88 -8.94 18.49
C ILE A 51 -18.16 -7.59 17.83
N GLN A 52 -18.86 -6.70 18.52
CA GLN A 52 -19.24 -5.39 17.99
C GLN A 52 -18.85 -4.28 18.94
N ASN A 53 -18.16 -3.26 18.39
CA ASN A 53 -17.83 -2.03 19.07
C ASN A 53 -18.40 -0.84 18.29
N GLN A 54 -18.76 0.23 19.00
CA GLN A 54 -19.23 1.48 18.41
C GLN A 54 -18.35 2.62 18.86
N TYR A 55 -17.92 3.44 17.92
CA TYR A 55 -17.10 4.61 18.16
C TYR A 55 -17.87 5.87 17.78
N PRO A 56 -17.90 6.88 18.64
CA PRO A 56 -18.52 8.17 18.27
C PRO A 56 -17.71 8.80 17.12
N MET A 57 -18.34 9.64 16.33
CA MET A 57 -17.74 10.26 15.15
C MET A 57 -16.53 11.12 15.47
N ASP A 58 -16.46 11.69 16.67
CA ASP A 58 -15.34 12.48 17.17
C ASP A 58 -14.23 11.63 17.83
N TYR A 59 -14.36 10.30 17.84
CA TYR A 59 -13.33 9.41 18.35
C TYR A 59 -12.03 9.62 17.57
N LYS A 60 -10.95 9.84 18.33
CA LYS A 60 -9.61 10.05 17.76
C LYS A 60 -8.84 8.75 17.71
N HIS A 61 -8.43 8.36 16.50
CA HIS A 61 -7.47 7.31 16.28
C HIS A 61 -6.17 7.93 15.73
N GLY A 62 -5.17 8.03 16.59
CA GLY A 62 -3.97 8.82 16.30
C GLY A 62 -4.31 10.31 16.08
N ARG A 63 -3.91 10.86 14.94
CA ARG A 63 -4.11 12.28 14.61
C ARG A 63 -5.49 12.64 14.11
N ASN A 64 -6.25 11.67 13.61
CA ASN A 64 -7.51 11.89 12.92
C ASN A 64 -8.71 11.51 13.79
N ARG A 65 -9.81 12.24 13.62
CA ARG A 65 -11.14 11.77 14.06
C ARG A 65 -11.71 10.86 12.98
N LEU A 66 -12.55 9.92 13.36
CA LEU A 66 -13.19 9.03 12.38
C LEU A 66 -14.09 9.79 11.40
N ALA A 67 -14.73 10.88 11.84
CA ALA A 67 -15.53 11.73 10.97
C ALA A 67 -14.73 12.47 9.89
N ASP A 68 -13.43 12.68 10.08
CA ASP A 68 -12.64 13.53 9.17
C ASP A 68 -12.64 12.98 7.72
N ILE A 69 -12.80 11.69 7.53
CA ILE A 69 -12.87 11.08 6.18
C ILE A 69 -14.16 11.47 5.44
N LEU A 70 -15.23 11.76 6.14
CA LEU A 70 -16.53 12.13 5.54
C LEU A 70 -16.53 13.54 4.94
N GLU A 71 -15.47 14.33 5.17
CA GLU A 71 -15.28 15.64 4.55
C GLU A 71 -14.84 15.52 3.07
N PHE A 72 -14.50 14.32 2.60
CA PHE A 72 -14.00 14.09 1.25
C PHE A 72 -15.08 13.51 0.33
N ASP A 73 -15.02 13.94 -0.93
CA ASP A 73 -15.77 13.33 -2.01
C ASP A 73 -15.04 12.08 -2.54
N THR A 74 -15.80 11.03 -2.87
CA THR A 74 -15.25 9.78 -3.39
C THR A 74 -14.58 9.93 -4.76
N SER A 75 -14.87 11.00 -5.51
CA SER A 75 -14.15 11.32 -6.74
C SER A 75 -12.64 11.47 -6.52
N ILE A 76 -12.23 11.95 -5.34
CA ILE A 76 -10.82 12.08 -4.98
C ILE A 76 -10.22 10.71 -4.71
N ALA A 77 -10.95 9.84 -4.01
CA ALA A 77 -10.55 8.45 -3.81
C ALA A 77 -10.42 7.71 -5.15
N ALA A 78 -11.33 7.98 -6.10
CA ALA A 78 -11.29 7.43 -7.46
C ALA A 78 -10.03 7.83 -8.22
N GLU A 79 -9.63 9.10 -8.13
CA GLU A 79 -8.38 9.60 -8.73
C GLU A 79 -7.15 8.96 -8.08
N VAL A 80 -7.10 8.94 -6.74
CA VAL A 80 -5.99 8.40 -5.96
C VAL A 80 -5.80 6.90 -6.22
N ALA A 81 -6.90 6.14 -6.22
CA ALA A 81 -6.91 4.70 -6.47
C ALA A 81 -6.81 4.34 -7.96
N ARG A 82 -6.99 5.31 -8.85
CA ARG A 82 -7.14 5.09 -10.30
C ARG A 82 -8.28 4.12 -10.62
N GLN A 83 -9.39 4.30 -9.91
CA GLN A 83 -10.58 3.47 -10.06
C GLN A 83 -11.83 4.35 -10.18
N PRO A 84 -12.25 4.71 -11.40
CA PRO A 84 -13.37 5.64 -11.63
C PRO A 84 -14.67 5.23 -10.95
N SER A 85 -14.94 3.93 -10.82
CA SER A 85 -16.16 3.43 -10.16
C SER A 85 -16.29 3.82 -8.68
N LEU A 86 -15.20 4.17 -8.00
CA LEU A 86 -15.27 4.74 -6.65
C LEU A 86 -15.98 6.09 -6.62
N GLY A 87 -15.86 6.90 -7.68
CA GLY A 87 -16.52 8.19 -7.75
C GLY A 87 -18.04 8.13 -7.86
N GLU A 88 -18.61 6.94 -8.07
CA GLU A 88 -20.05 6.68 -8.14
C GLU A 88 -20.61 6.20 -6.79
N THR A 89 -19.77 6.11 -5.74
CA THR A 89 -20.13 5.64 -4.40
C THR A 89 -20.19 6.80 -3.40
N SER A 90 -20.50 6.51 -2.13
CA SER A 90 -20.28 7.43 -1.02
C SER A 90 -19.40 6.80 0.05
N ILE A 91 -18.64 7.64 0.79
CA ILE A 91 -17.71 7.13 1.82
C ILE A 91 -18.47 6.38 2.91
N GLU A 92 -19.65 6.83 3.27
CA GLU A 92 -20.51 6.21 4.30
C GLU A 92 -20.95 4.79 3.89
N ARG A 93 -20.95 4.48 2.60
CA ARG A 93 -21.35 3.18 2.05
C ARG A 93 -20.18 2.28 1.69
N LEU A 94 -18.95 2.74 1.94
CA LEU A 94 -17.76 1.89 1.83
C LEU A 94 -17.60 1.07 3.12
N VAL A 95 -17.20 -0.18 2.94
CA VAL A 95 -16.85 -1.09 4.04
C VAL A 95 -15.34 -1.09 4.20
N PHE A 96 -14.86 -0.72 5.39
CA PHE A 96 -13.47 -0.88 5.78
C PHE A 96 -13.27 -2.33 6.20
N ILE A 97 -12.34 -3.05 5.59
CA ILE A 97 -12.21 -4.51 5.77
C ILE A 97 -10.77 -4.92 5.96
N ASP A 98 -10.57 -5.85 6.90
CA ASP A 98 -9.31 -6.54 7.16
C ASP A 98 -9.60 -7.96 7.66
N THR A 99 -8.71 -8.93 7.34
CA THR A 99 -8.91 -10.34 7.70
C THR A 99 -7.69 -10.97 8.36
N GLU A 100 -7.94 -11.77 9.40
CA GLU A 100 -6.92 -12.66 9.97
C GLU A 100 -7.10 -14.10 9.45
N THR A 101 -6.00 -14.71 9.03
CA THR A 101 -6.05 -15.96 8.30
C THR A 101 -5.15 -17.04 8.92
N THR A 102 -5.43 -18.31 8.60
CA THR A 102 -4.63 -19.44 9.06
C THR A 102 -3.29 -19.59 8.34
N GLY A 103 -3.00 -18.76 7.31
CA GLY A 103 -1.74 -18.80 6.56
C GLY A 103 -1.53 -17.58 5.69
N LEU A 104 -0.26 -17.24 5.42
CA LEU A 104 0.17 -16.08 4.66
C LEU A 104 0.07 -16.26 3.12
N VAL A 105 -0.12 -17.50 2.65
CA VAL A 105 -0.17 -17.81 1.21
C VAL A 105 -1.59 -18.27 0.89
N GLY A 106 -2.33 -17.45 0.17
CA GLY A 106 -3.68 -17.78 -0.29
C GLY A 106 -3.73 -19.12 -1.03
N GLY A 107 -4.69 -19.94 -0.67
CA GLY A 107 -4.96 -21.25 -1.28
C GLY A 107 -6.23 -21.83 -0.67
N ALA A 108 -6.81 -22.86 -1.30
CA ALA A 108 -8.08 -23.47 -0.87
C ALA A 108 -8.10 -23.95 0.60
N GLY A 109 -6.94 -24.15 1.22
CA GLY A 109 -6.80 -24.50 2.62
C GLY A 109 -6.67 -23.33 3.60
N THR A 110 -6.56 -22.09 3.09
CA THR A 110 -6.50 -20.89 3.95
C THR A 110 -7.92 -20.49 4.37
N ILE A 111 -8.11 -20.30 5.67
CA ILE A 111 -9.39 -19.88 6.26
C ILE A 111 -9.21 -18.48 6.83
N ALA A 112 -10.13 -17.57 6.55
CA ALA A 112 -10.28 -16.34 7.28
C ALA A 112 -11.01 -16.64 8.59
N PHE A 113 -10.29 -16.67 9.70
CA PHE A 113 -10.88 -17.00 10.99
C PHE A 113 -11.34 -15.77 11.77
N MET A 114 -10.92 -14.59 11.37
CA MET A 114 -11.47 -13.32 11.80
C MET A 114 -11.64 -12.41 10.59
N ILE A 115 -12.82 -11.81 10.50
CA ILE A 115 -13.14 -10.84 9.46
C ILE A 115 -13.65 -9.59 10.16
N GLY A 116 -12.81 -8.56 10.18
CA GLY A 116 -13.17 -7.25 10.70
C GLY A 116 -13.77 -6.39 9.61
N ILE A 117 -14.90 -5.77 9.90
CA ILE A 117 -15.48 -4.73 9.05
C ILE A 117 -15.82 -3.49 9.88
N GLY A 118 -15.60 -2.33 9.28
CA GLY A 118 -16.00 -1.04 9.81
C GLY A 118 -16.93 -0.34 8.84
N VAL A 119 -18.03 0.22 9.36
CA VAL A 119 -19.04 0.92 8.57
C VAL A 119 -19.52 2.16 9.30
N PHE A 120 -19.78 3.23 8.57
CA PHE A 120 -20.50 4.38 9.12
C PHE A 120 -22.01 4.08 9.13
N ARG A 121 -22.61 4.14 10.29
CA ARG A 121 -24.07 3.96 10.47
C ARG A 121 -24.59 4.96 11.49
N ASP A 122 -25.66 5.67 11.13
CA ASP A 122 -26.21 6.74 11.94
C ASP A 122 -25.10 7.74 12.34
N ASP A 123 -24.94 8.05 13.62
CA ASP A 123 -23.93 8.97 14.12
C ASP A 123 -22.71 8.24 14.74
N ALA A 124 -22.35 7.06 14.23
CA ALA A 124 -21.26 6.26 14.76
C ALA A 124 -20.50 5.48 13.68
N PHE A 125 -19.25 5.15 13.97
CA PHE A 125 -18.50 4.13 13.25
C PHE A 125 -18.69 2.81 13.99
N VAL A 126 -19.31 1.84 13.32
CA VAL A 126 -19.61 0.52 13.86
C VAL A 126 -18.57 -0.46 13.34
N LEU A 127 -17.82 -1.04 14.27
CA LEU A 127 -16.83 -2.06 14.00
C LEU A 127 -17.41 -3.41 14.38
N ARG A 128 -17.43 -4.36 13.45
CA ARG A 128 -17.95 -5.70 13.60
C ARG A 128 -16.89 -6.72 13.24
N GLN A 129 -16.61 -7.64 14.16
CA GLN A 129 -15.58 -8.67 13.99
C GLN A 129 -16.23 -10.05 14.07
N TYR A 130 -16.29 -10.70 12.94
CA TYR A 130 -16.80 -12.07 12.81
C TYR A 130 -15.65 -13.03 13.15
N PHE A 131 -15.78 -13.75 14.26
CA PHE A 131 -14.75 -14.66 14.76
C PHE A 131 -15.17 -16.12 14.62
N LEU A 132 -14.32 -16.93 13.99
CA LEU A 132 -14.55 -18.35 13.78
C LEU A 132 -14.06 -19.14 14.99
N ARG A 133 -14.97 -19.53 15.89
CA ARG A 133 -14.65 -20.30 17.10
C ARG A 133 -14.26 -21.74 16.80
N ASP A 134 -14.88 -22.31 15.76
CA ASP A 134 -14.62 -23.65 15.22
C ASP A 134 -14.77 -23.62 13.69
N PRO A 135 -13.90 -24.29 12.92
CA PRO A 135 -14.00 -24.34 11.46
C PRO A 135 -15.38 -24.80 10.95
N GLY A 136 -16.14 -25.57 11.73
CA GLY A 136 -17.49 -25.99 11.42
C GLY A 136 -18.51 -24.84 11.38
N GLU A 137 -18.24 -23.71 12.01
CA GLU A 137 -19.09 -22.51 12.03
C GLU A 137 -18.86 -21.58 10.81
N GLU A 138 -17.90 -21.88 9.92
CA GLU A 138 -17.57 -20.98 8.82
C GLU A 138 -18.76 -20.60 7.94
N ARG A 139 -19.67 -21.53 7.68
CA ARG A 139 -20.85 -21.26 6.88
C ARG A 139 -21.80 -20.27 7.56
N GLY A 140 -21.97 -20.39 8.87
CA GLY A 140 -22.71 -19.44 9.68
C GLY A 140 -22.06 -18.06 9.64
N MET A 141 -20.76 -17.98 9.89
CA MET A 141 -19.99 -16.75 9.86
C MET A 141 -20.09 -16.03 8.52
N LEU A 142 -19.89 -16.71 7.41
CA LEU A 142 -19.99 -16.13 6.05
C LEU A 142 -21.43 -15.66 5.77
N THR A 143 -22.45 -16.37 6.24
CA THR A 143 -23.85 -15.98 6.06
C THR A 143 -24.18 -14.71 6.87
N ALA A 144 -23.68 -14.60 8.10
CA ALA A 144 -23.87 -13.39 8.90
C ALA A 144 -23.16 -12.18 8.29
N LEU A 145 -21.92 -12.36 7.82
CA LEU A 145 -21.17 -11.32 7.13
C LEU A 145 -21.86 -10.84 5.84
N GLN A 146 -22.50 -11.74 5.09
CA GLN A 146 -23.18 -11.42 3.83
C GLN A 146 -24.18 -10.28 4.01
N GLY A 147 -24.97 -10.28 5.09
CA GLY A 147 -25.95 -9.25 5.36
C GLY A 147 -25.37 -7.84 5.48
N ASP A 148 -24.14 -7.71 6.00
CA ASP A 148 -23.46 -6.42 6.05
C ASP A 148 -22.87 -6.01 4.69
N LEU A 149 -22.39 -6.96 3.93
CA LEU A 149 -21.78 -6.68 2.63
C LEU A 149 -22.82 -6.36 1.54
N GLU A 150 -24.05 -6.88 1.64
CA GLU A 150 -25.12 -6.60 0.65
C GLU A 150 -25.49 -5.10 0.55
N SER A 151 -25.25 -4.32 1.59
CA SER A 151 -25.49 -2.87 1.59
C SER A 151 -24.26 -2.04 1.17
N ALA A 152 -23.11 -2.67 0.97
CA ALA A 152 -21.88 -2.01 0.63
C ALA A 152 -21.86 -1.59 -0.85
N GLU A 153 -21.25 -0.42 -1.13
CA GLU A 153 -20.98 0.05 -2.50
C GLU A 153 -19.53 -0.15 -2.92
N GLY A 154 -18.66 -0.52 -1.98
CA GLY A 154 -17.24 -0.78 -2.22
C GLY A 154 -16.48 -1.04 -0.94
N PHE A 155 -15.17 -1.15 -1.05
CA PHE A 155 -14.29 -1.51 0.05
C PHE A 155 -13.15 -0.51 0.23
N VAL A 156 -12.75 -0.31 1.49
CA VAL A 156 -11.47 0.29 1.88
C VAL A 156 -10.64 -0.78 2.58
N SER A 157 -9.42 -1.00 2.12
CA SER A 157 -8.55 -2.06 2.67
C SER A 157 -7.08 -1.70 2.55
N TYR A 158 -6.21 -2.50 3.14
CA TYR A 158 -4.76 -2.41 2.96
C TYR A 158 -4.24 -3.68 2.29
N ASN A 159 -4.05 -3.63 0.96
CA ASN A 159 -3.68 -4.78 0.12
C ASN A 159 -4.80 -5.84 -0.03
N GLY A 160 -6.02 -5.49 0.37
CA GLY A 160 -7.17 -6.41 0.35
C GLY A 160 -7.60 -6.82 -1.04
N ARG A 161 -7.34 -5.97 -2.05
CA ARG A 161 -7.59 -6.30 -3.45
C ARG A 161 -6.85 -7.56 -3.90
N ALA A 162 -5.64 -7.79 -3.37
CA ALA A 162 -4.81 -8.93 -3.74
C ALA A 162 -4.95 -10.12 -2.79
N PHE A 163 -5.47 -9.92 -1.56
CA PHE A 163 -5.50 -10.94 -0.52
C PHE A 163 -6.90 -11.18 0.06
N ASP A 164 -7.46 -10.21 0.77
CA ASP A 164 -8.68 -10.40 1.56
C ASP A 164 -9.90 -10.72 0.69
N LEU A 165 -10.14 -9.93 -0.35
CA LEU A 165 -11.32 -10.09 -1.18
C LEU A 165 -11.29 -11.37 -2.03
N PRO A 166 -10.18 -11.73 -2.72
CA PRO A 166 -10.07 -13.03 -3.38
C PRO A 166 -10.19 -14.22 -2.43
N LEU A 167 -9.69 -14.10 -1.20
CA LEU A 167 -9.85 -15.12 -0.19
C LEU A 167 -11.33 -15.29 0.18
N LEU A 168 -12.03 -14.20 0.47
CA LEU A 168 -13.46 -14.24 0.79
C LEU A 168 -14.28 -14.80 -0.36
N GLU A 169 -14.05 -14.41 -1.60
CA GLU A 169 -14.71 -14.99 -2.79
C GLU A 169 -14.55 -16.52 -2.82
N MET A 170 -13.33 -16.99 -2.59
CA MET A 170 -13.05 -18.41 -2.54
C MET A 170 -13.78 -19.09 -1.37
N ARG A 171 -13.83 -18.47 -0.18
CA ARG A 171 -14.54 -19.03 0.98
C ARG A 171 -16.06 -19.07 0.77
N TYR A 172 -16.65 -18.03 0.18
CA TYR A 172 -18.06 -18.02 -0.20
C TYR A 172 -18.39 -19.13 -1.22
N MET A 173 -17.51 -19.29 -2.23
CA MET A 173 -17.69 -20.37 -3.21
C MET A 173 -17.62 -21.74 -2.56
N LEU A 174 -16.64 -22.00 -1.70
CA LEU A 174 -16.43 -23.31 -1.08
C LEU A 174 -17.46 -23.61 0.02
N GLY A 175 -17.75 -22.65 0.87
CA GLY A 175 -18.63 -22.81 2.03
C GLY A 175 -20.12 -22.74 1.67
N LEU A 176 -20.52 -21.75 0.91
CA LEU A 176 -21.92 -21.46 0.61
C LEU A 176 -22.32 -21.77 -0.84
N ARG A 177 -21.38 -22.18 -1.70
CA ARG A 177 -21.58 -22.31 -3.15
C ARG A 177 -22.12 -21.02 -3.79
N HIS A 178 -21.80 -19.89 -3.17
CA HIS A 178 -22.16 -18.57 -3.63
C HIS A 178 -21.01 -17.97 -4.43
N GLN A 179 -21.27 -17.70 -5.71
CA GLN A 179 -20.29 -17.09 -6.60
C GLN A 179 -20.42 -15.57 -6.49
N TRP A 180 -19.53 -14.94 -5.72
CA TRP A 180 -19.48 -13.52 -5.51
C TRP A 180 -18.18 -12.94 -6.07
N SER A 181 -18.26 -11.82 -6.76
CA SER A 181 -17.09 -11.19 -7.40
C SER A 181 -16.74 -9.89 -6.66
N LEU A 182 -16.43 -9.99 -5.36
CA LEU A 182 -16.11 -8.84 -4.48
C LEU A 182 -14.90 -8.05 -5.00
N SER A 183 -13.93 -8.73 -5.61
CA SER A 183 -12.74 -8.11 -6.19
C SER A 183 -13.03 -7.20 -7.39
N THR A 184 -14.23 -7.26 -7.97
CA THR A 184 -14.65 -6.37 -9.06
C THR A 184 -15.38 -5.11 -8.57
N TRP A 185 -15.74 -5.04 -7.29
CA TRP A 185 -16.41 -3.90 -6.70
C TRP A 185 -15.47 -2.70 -6.60
N PRO A 186 -16.00 -1.46 -6.45
CA PRO A 186 -15.20 -0.29 -6.16
C PRO A 186 -14.29 -0.52 -4.94
N GLN A 187 -12.98 -0.22 -5.08
CA GLN A 187 -12.02 -0.50 -4.02
C GLN A 187 -11.05 0.66 -3.83
N PHE A 188 -10.94 1.14 -2.61
CA PHE A 188 -9.90 2.02 -2.17
C PHE A 188 -8.83 1.23 -1.42
N ASP A 189 -7.98 0.51 -2.16
CA ASP A 189 -6.83 -0.18 -1.59
C ASP A 189 -5.72 0.81 -1.27
N LEU A 190 -5.46 1.02 0.00
CA LEU A 190 -4.57 2.07 0.51
C LEU A 190 -3.08 1.76 0.35
N LEU A 191 -2.69 0.51 0.05
CA LEU A 191 -1.28 0.12 -0.08
C LEU A 191 -0.56 0.90 -1.18
N HIS A 192 -1.16 1.01 -2.37
CA HIS A 192 -0.52 1.67 -3.50
C HIS A 192 -0.39 3.18 -3.32
N PRO A 193 -1.43 3.91 -2.88
CA PRO A 193 -1.34 5.32 -2.50
C PRO A 193 -0.32 5.58 -1.38
N ALA A 194 -0.31 4.76 -0.34
CA ALA A 194 0.65 4.87 0.75
C ALA A 194 2.10 4.72 0.26
N ARG A 195 2.38 3.69 -0.55
CA ARG A 195 3.69 3.51 -1.18
C ARG A 195 4.08 4.67 -2.08
N ARG A 196 3.13 5.26 -2.78
CA ARG A 196 3.37 6.42 -3.63
C ARG A 196 3.82 7.64 -2.83
N LEU A 197 3.18 7.89 -1.70
CA LEU A 197 3.50 9.01 -0.80
C LEU A 197 4.80 8.77 -0.04
N TRP A 198 4.99 7.60 0.55
CA TRP A 198 5.94 7.44 1.65
C TRP A 198 7.07 6.45 1.40
N ARG A 199 7.09 5.67 0.30
CA ARG A 199 8.17 4.70 0.03
C ARG A 199 9.58 5.31 0.06
N MET A 200 9.73 6.60 -0.29
CA MET A 200 11.02 7.29 -0.28
C MET A 200 11.39 7.88 1.09
N SER A 201 10.47 7.87 2.04
CA SER A 201 10.65 8.51 3.35
C SER A 201 10.56 7.55 4.53
N LEU A 202 9.93 6.40 4.36
CA LEU A 202 9.77 5.36 5.38
C LEU A 202 10.69 4.17 5.10
N PRO A 203 11.09 3.41 6.14
CA PRO A 203 11.88 2.19 5.99
C PRO A 203 11.12 1.10 5.22
N ASP A 204 9.83 1.01 5.44
CA ASP A 204 8.88 0.16 4.71
C ASP A 204 7.49 0.81 4.71
N CYS A 205 6.54 0.21 3.98
CA CYS A 205 5.14 0.63 3.97
C CYS A 205 4.25 -0.50 4.50
N THR A 206 4.60 -1.11 5.62
CA THR A 206 3.68 -1.94 6.40
C THR A 206 2.67 -1.05 7.13
N LEU A 207 1.48 -1.57 7.42
CA LEU A 207 0.45 -0.78 8.12
C LEU A 207 0.98 -0.27 9.47
N GLY A 208 1.63 -1.12 10.25
CA GLY A 208 2.22 -0.73 11.54
C GLY A 208 3.33 0.33 11.45
N THR A 209 4.14 0.35 10.38
CA THR A 209 5.12 1.43 10.16
C THR A 209 4.41 2.75 9.86
N ILE A 210 3.36 2.72 9.05
CA ILE A 210 2.56 3.91 8.71
C ILE A 210 1.81 4.43 9.92
N GLU A 211 1.19 3.56 10.71
CA GLU A 211 0.55 3.91 11.99
C GLU A 211 1.46 4.76 12.85
N LYS A 212 2.62 4.24 13.15
CA LYS A 212 3.58 4.87 14.05
C LYS A 212 4.15 6.17 13.48
N MET A 213 4.49 6.20 12.19
CA MET A 213 5.27 7.30 11.61
C MET A 213 4.41 8.39 10.95
N GLN A 214 3.20 8.05 10.48
CA GLN A 214 2.34 8.98 9.78
C GLN A 214 1.07 9.35 10.55
N LEU A 215 0.51 8.38 11.26
CA LEU A 215 -0.78 8.56 11.95
C LEU A 215 -0.63 8.85 13.45
N ASP A 216 0.57 8.67 14.03
CA ASP A 216 0.81 8.78 15.47
C ASP A 216 -0.05 7.79 16.28
N VAL A 217 -0.28 6.62 15.72
CA VAL A 217 -0.96 5.50 16.36
C VAL A 217 0.06 4.63 17.05
N HIS A 218 -0.12 4.41 18.34
CA HIS A 218 0.73 3.56 19.16
C HIS A 218 -0.11 2.44 19.74
N ARG A 219 0.16 1.20 19.29
CA ARG A 219 -0.50 0.02 19.83
C ARG A 219 -0.05 -0.22 21.25
N THR A 220 -0.95 -0.74 22.07
CA THR A 220 -0.65 -1.10 23.46
C THR A 220 0.12 -2.43 23.53
N GLU A 221 0.58 -2.81 24.74
CA GLU A 221 1.20 -4.12 24.98
C GLU A 221 0.21 -5.30 24.79
N GLU A 222 -1.07 -5.01 24.64
CA GLU A 222 -2.10 -6.00 24.31
C GLU A 222 -1.99 -6.49 22.86
N ASP A 223 -1.32 -5.74 21.98
CA ASP A 223 -1.13 -6.14 20.57
C ASP A 223 -0.26 -7.40 20.46
N VAL A 224 -0.44 -8.09 19.34
CA VAL A 224 0.35 -9.28 18.98
C VAL A 224 0.95 -9.09 17.58
N PRO A 225 2.23 -9.44 17.37
CA PRO A 225 2.79 -9.39 16.03
C PRO A 225 1.97 -10.22 15.03
N GLY A 226 1.55 -9.64 13.91
CA GLY A 226 0.72 -10.30 12.91
C GLY A 226 1.26 -11.66 12.43
N SER A 227 2.60 -11.82 12.39
CA SER A 227 3.23 -13.11 12.05
C SER A 227 2.95 -14.25 13.03
N LEU A 228 2.53 -13.96 14.27
CA LEU A 228 2.20 -14.95 15.28
C LEU A 228 0.71 -15.33 15.27
N ILE A 229 -0.15 -14.50 14.71
CA ILE A 229 -1.61 -14.65 14.73
C ILE A 229 -2.09 -16.00 14.19
N PRO A 230 -1.61 -16.51 13.05
CA PRO A 230 -2.02 -17.82 12.55
C PRO A 230 -1.70 -18.96 13.54
N GLY A 231 -0.52 -18.86 14.17
CA GLY A 231 -0.08 -19.86 15.17
C GLY A 231 -0.94 -19.85 16.42
N LEU A 232 -1.26 -18.67 16.94
CA LEU A 232 -2.11 -18.50 18.13
C LEU A 232 -3.52 -19.05 17.91
N TYR A 233 -4.12 -18.80 16.74
CA TYR A 233 -5.42 -19.37 16.41
C TYR A 233 -5.38 -20.91 16.31
N LEU A 234 -4.36 -21.48 15.68
CA LEU A 234 -4.21 -22.95 15.62
C LEU A 234 -3.97 -23.57 16.99
N ASP A 235 -3.28 -22.89 17.90
CA ASP A 235 -3.11 -23.33 19.29
C ASP A 235 -4.43 -23.25 20.07
N TYR A 236 -5.24 -22.20 19.87
CA TYR A 236 -6.60 -22.11 20.38
C TYR A 236 -7.46 -23.31 19.92
N LEU A 237 -7.48 -23.64 18.63
CA LEU A 237 -8.26 -24.78 18.12
C LEU A 237 -7.83 -26.12 18.73
N ARG A 238 -6.55 -26.28 19.08
CA ARG A 238 -6.03 -27.52 19.66
C ARG A 238 -6.26 -27.65 21.17
N SER A 239 -6.18 -26.54 21.89
CA SER A 239 -6.20 -26.51 23.35
C SER A 239 -7.55 -26.11 23.94
N GLY A 240 -8.37 -25.37 23.19
CA GLY A 240 -9.55 -24.69 23.70
C GLY A 240 -9.22 -23.43 24.53
N ASP A 241 -7.94 -23.07 24.68
CA ASP A 241 -7.53 -21.87 25.43
C ASP A 241 -7.63 -20.62 24.55
N ALA A 242 -8.62 -19.79 24.84
CA ALA A 242 -8.89 -18.55 24.15
C ALA A 242 -8.19 -17.32 24.72
N SER A 243 -7.27 -17.51 25.69
CA SER A 243 -6.63 -16.39 26.43
C SER A 243 -5.90 -15.39 25.52
N GLN A 244 -5.42 -15.83 24.36
CA GLN A 244 -4.74 -14.96 23.39
C GLN A 244 -5.69 -14.34 22.35
N MET A 245 -6.96 -14.77 22.29
CA MET A 245 -7.88 -14.32 21.26
C MET A 245 -8.27 -12.85 21.42
N ALA A 246 -8.34 -12.34 22.64
CA ALA A 246 -8.56 -10.92 22.91
C ALA A 246 -7.50 -10.01 22.23
N ARG A 247 -6.27 -10.49 22.19
CA ARG A 247 -5.15 -9.76 21.54
C ARG A 247 -5.30 -9.71 20.02
N ILE A 248 -5.80 -10.79 19.43
CA ILE A 248 -6.06 -10.83 17.97
C ILE A 248 -7.25 -9.94 17.63
N VAL A 249 -8.31 -9.96 18.47
CA VAL A 249 -9.47 -9.06 18.33
C VAL A 249 -9.00 -7.60 18.38
N TYR A 250 -8.16 -7.24 19.35
CA TYR A 250 -7.56 -5.91 19.46
C TYR A 250 -6.70 -5.55 18.23
N HIS A 251 -5.89 -6.49 17.72
CA HIS A 251 -5.07 -6.27 16.53
C HIS A 251 -5.93 -5.86 15.33
N ASN A 252 -6.91 -6.69 14.97
CA ASN A 252 -7.81 -6.43 13.85
C ASN A 252 -8.68 -5.16 14.05
N GLU A 253 -9.09 -4.87 15.30
CA GLU A 253 -9.79 -3.63 15.64
C GLU A 253 -8.96 -2.39 15.31
N VAL A 254 -7.69 -2.39 15.74
CA VAL A 254 -6.76 -1.28 15.45
C VAL A 254 -6.52 -1.16 13.95
N ASP A 255 -6.38 -2.27 13.23
CA ASP A 255 -6.19 -2.26 11.77
C ASP A 255 -7.38 -1.58 11.07
N ILE A 256 -8.62 -1.93 11.42
CA ILE A 256 -9.81 -1.30 10.83
C ILE A 256 -9.89 0.21 11.14
N LEU A 257 -9.64 0.61 12.38
CA LEU A 257 -9.61 2.04 12.73
C LEU A 257 -8.49 2.78 11.99
N THR A 258 -7.35 2.13 11.82
CA THR A 258 -6.20 2.67 11.07
C THR A 258 -6.54 2.87 9.60
N LEU A 259 -7.34 2.01 8.97
CA LEU A 259 -7.77 2.21 7.57
C LEU A 259 -8.49 3.55 7.40
N VAL A 260 -9.36 3.94 8.37
CA VAL A 260 -10.07 5.24 8.32
C VAL A 260 -9.08 6.40 8.38
N GLY A 261 -8.19 6.39 9.37
CA GLY A 261 -7.19 7.44 9.55
C GLY A 261 -6.21 7.54 8.38
N LEU A 262 -5.80 6.40 7.83
CA LEU A 262 -4.89 6.33 6.68
C LEU A 262 -5.56 6.85 5.41
N ALA A 263 -6.79 6.45 5.13
CA ALA A 263 -7.56 6.98 4.00
C ALA A 263 -7.70 8.49 4.10
N THR A 264 -8.08 9.02 5.27
CA THR A 264 -8.14 10.47 5.54
C THR A 264 -6.82 11.17 5.21
N GLN A 265 -5.70 10.64 5.69
CA GLN A 265 -4.39 11.25 5.43
C GLN A 265 -4.00 11.22 3.95
N ILE A 266 -4.28 10.14 3.24
CA ILE A 266 -3.99 10.03 1.81
C ILE A 266 -4.83 11.05 1.01
N LEU A 267 -6.14 11.15 1.30
CA LEU A 267 -7.04 12.09 0.64
C LEU A 267 -6.64 13.54 0.93
N ASN A 268 -6.30 13.85 2.19
CA ASN A 268 -5.76 15.14 2.58
C ASN A 268 -4.52 15.52 1.76
N ARG A 269 -3.53 14.62 1.64
CA ARG A 269 -2.31 14.88 0.87
C ARG A 269 -2.59 15.14 -0.61
N HIS A 270 -3.57 14.45 -1.18
CA HIS A 270 -3.95 14.63 -2.58
C HIS A 270 -4.67 15.97 -2.83
N GLN A 271 -5.59 16.36 -1.93
CA GLN A 271 -6.35 17.62 -2.07
C GLN A 271 -5.55 18.88 -1.69
N TYR A 272 -4.40 18.72 -1.07
CA TYR A 272 -3.67 19.84 -0.49
C TYR A 272 -3.41 20.93 -1.53
N GLN A 273 -4.08 22.07 -1.37
CA GLN A 273 -3.90 23.26 -2.22
C GLN A 273 -2.63 24.02 -1.84
N ASP A 274 -2.22 23.95 -0.56
CA ASP A 274 -0.95 24.54 -0.10
C ASP A 274 0.13 23.46 0.03
N SER A 275 0.94 23.31 -1.01
CA SER A 275 2.07 22.38 -1.03
C SER A 275 3.12 22.63 0.05
N SER A 276 3.01 23.74 0.82
CA SER A 276 4.01 24.13 1.83
C SER A 276 4.14 23.14 2.99
N GLU A 277 3.06 22.40 3.31
CA GLU A 277 3.05 21.41 4.39
C GLU A 277 3.52 20.01 3.97
N LEU A 278 3.62 19.77 2.66
CA LEU A 278 4.09 18.48 2.16
C LEU A 278 5.62 18.37 2.28
N SER A 279 6.09 17.19 2.69
CA SER A 279 7.51 16.87 2.53
C SER A 279 7.86 16.81 1.03
N GLY A 280 9.14 16.94 0.68
CA GLY A 280 9.56 16.90 -0.73
C GLY A 280 9.14 15.60 -1.46
N SER A 281 9.16 14.46 -0.79
CA SER A 281 8.72 13.17 -1.35
C SER A 281 7.20 13.10 -1.55
N GLU A 282 6.42 13.62 -0.60
CA GLU A 282 4.97 13.73 -0.74
C GLU A 282 4.59 14.70 -1.85
N ALA A 283 5.24 15.87 -1.89
CA ALA A 283 5.03 16.84 -2.97
C ALA A 283 5.30 16.22 -4.35
N LEU A 284 6.35 15.40 -4.49
CA LEU A 284 6.64 14.70 -5.74
C LEU A 284 5.55 13.67 -6.09
N ALA A 285 5.01 12.97 -5.11
CA ALA A 285 3.90 12.03 -5.32
C ALA A 285 2.62 12.74 -5.76
N VAL A 286 2.30 13.86 -5.10
CA VAL A 286 1.14 14.71 -5.39
C VAL A 286 1.26 15.35 -6.77
N ALA A 287 2.44 15.89 -7.13
CA ALA A 287 2.70 16.42 -8.46
C ALA A 287 2.38 15.41 -9.57
N ARG A 288 2.77 14.15 -9.38
CA ARG A 288 2.47 13.08 -10.32
C ARG A 288 0.99 12.73 -10.38
N TRP A 289 0.25 12.77 -9.27
CA TRP A 289 -1.20 12.57 -9.28
C TRP A 289 -1.90 13.67 -10.08
N HIS A 290 -1.59 14.94 -9.78
CA HIS A 290 -2.17 16.07 -10.49
C HIS A 290 -1.85 16.05 -11.99
N GLN A 291 -0.61 15.71 -12.37
CA GLN A 291 -0.21 15.56 -13.76
C GLN A 291 -1.04 14.46 -14.47
N GLU A 292 -1.27 13.32 -13.82
CA GLU A 292 -2.03 12.20 -14.37
C GLU A 292 -3.50 12.54 -14.63
N VAL A 293 -4.09 13.40 -13.80
CA VAL A 293 -5.48 13.85 -13.96
C VAL A 293 -5.62 15.19 -14.71
N GLY A 294 -4.51 15.73 -15.24
CA GLY A 294 -4.51 16.93 -16.07
C GLY A 294 -4.63 18.25 -15.29
N ARG A 295 -4.44 18.25 -13.98
CA ARG A 295 -4.40 19.49 -13.16
C ARG A 295 -3.00 20.08 -13.21
N LEU A 296 -2.67 20.74 -14.32
CA LEU A 296 -1.31 21.12 -14.67
C LEU A 296 -0.72 22.15 -13.70
N ASP A 297 -1.49 23.17 -13.29
CA ASP A 297 -1.03 24.20 -12.36
C ASP A 297 -0.70 23.60 -10.97
N ALA A 298 -1.60 22.76 -10.45
CA ALA A 298 -1.36 22.08 -9.17
C ALA A 298 -0.18 21.09 -9.24
N ALA A 299 0.01 20.44 -10.40
CA ALA A 299 1.17 19.58 -10.62
C ALA A 299 2.47 20.39 -10.59
N GLU A 300 2.50 21.56 -11.21
CA GLU A 300 3.67 22.43 -11.25
C GLU A 300 4.03 22.94 -9.86
N ASP A 301 3.06 23.47 -9.10
CA ASP A 301 3.27 23.92 -7.72
C ASP A 301 3.87 22.83 -6.84
N ALA A 302 3.35 21.61 -6.96
CA ALA A 302 3.88 20.48 -6.22
C ALA A 302 5.29 20.06 -6.70
N PHE A 303 5.61 20.14 -8.01
CA PHE A 303 6.97 19.93 -8.51
C PHE A 303 7.94 20.99 -7.98
N LEU A 304 7.55 22.26 -8.01
CA LEU A 304 8.35 23.36 -7.47
C LEU A 304 8.67 23.21 -5.98
N ARG A 305 7.75 22.59 -5.22
CA ARG A 305 8.00 22.20 -3.83
C ARG A 305 8.98 21.02 -3.75
N ALA A 306 8.76 19.99 -4.54
CA ALA A 306 9.58 18.78 -4.50
C ALA A 306 11.06 19.03 -4.84
N ILE A 307 11.35 19.92 -5.81
CA ILE A 307 12.74 20.29 -6.17
C ILE A 307 13.48 21.09 -5.09
N LYS A 308 12.76 21.62 -4.09
CA LYS A 308 13.35 22.28 -2.91
C LYS A 308 13.64 21.29 -1.78
N SER A 309 13.44 19.99 -1.97
CA SER A 309 13.71 18.98 -0.95
C SER A 309 15.14 19.06 -0.43
N SER A 310 15.30 18.94 0.89
CA SER A 310 16.61 18.82 1.53
C SER A 310 17.25 17.45 1.32
N LYS A 311 16.47 16.42 0.91
CA LYS A 311 16.95 15.07 0.59
C LYS A 311 17.46 15.06 -0.85
N PRO A 312 18.77 14.79 -1.10
CA PRO A 312 19.36 14.89 -2.44
C PRO A 312 18.71 13.95 -3.47
N ASP A 313 18.43 12.72 -3.10
CA ASP A 313 17.78 11.71 -3.94
C ASP A 313 16.37 12.10 -4.38
N VAL A 314 15.57 12.67 -3.43
CA VAL A 314 14.24 13.21 -3.74
C VAL A 314 14.35 14.40 -4.69
N ARG A 315 15.30 15.30 -4.44
CA ARG A 315 15.52 16.50 -5.26
C ARG A 315 15.92 16.14 -6.69
N VAL A 316 16.80 15.15 -6.86
CA VAL A 316 17.24 14.65 -8.17
C VAL A 316 16.07 14.01 -8.93
N ASP A 317 15.28 13.11 -8.30
CA ASP A 317 14.11 12.51 -8.96
C ASP A 317 13.05 13.57 -9.31
N ALA A 318 12.83 14.54 -8.43
CA ALA A 318 11.90 15.65 -8.67
C ALA A 318 12.32 16.51 -9.86
N LEU A 319 13.60 16.86 -9.97
CA LEU A 319 14.14 17.63 -11.11
C LEU A 319 14.02 16.86 -12.43
N HIS A 320 14.31 15.56 -12.44
CA HIS A 320 14.11 14.73 -13.63
C HIS A 320 12.65 14.74 -14.11
N ARG A 321 11.72 14.60 -13.19
CA ARG A 321 10.29 14.57 -13.52
C ARG A 321 9.76 15.94 -13.90
N TYR A 322 10.19 16.98 -13.20
CA TYR A 322 9.78 18.33 -13.52
C TYR A 322 10.29 18.78 -14.89
N THR A 323 11.54 18.47 -15.25
CA THR A 323 12.05 18.77 -16.59
C THR A 323 11.34 17.97 -17.69
N ALA A 324 10.98 16.71 -17.41
CA ALA A 324 10.16 15.93 -18.33
C ALA A 324 8.72 16.54 -18.48
N TYR A 325 8.14 17.03 -17.38
CA TYR A 325 6.89 17.75 -17.39
C TYR A 325 6.98 19.03 -18.23
N LEU A 326 7.96 19.89 -17.98
CA LEU A 326 8.18 21.11 -18.79
C LEU A 326 8.35 20.81 -20.28
N LYS A 327 9.09 19.74 -20.61
CA LYS A 327 9.21 19.24 -22.00
C LYS A 327 7.87 18.86 -22.60
N SER A 328 7.01 18.20 -21.84
CA SER A 328 5.67 17.77 -22.32
C SER A 328 4.73 18.96 -22.57
N GLN A 329 4.98 20.09 -21.90
CA GLN A 329 4.27 21.34 -22.07
C GLN A 329 4.93 22.29 -23.09
N ASP A 330 5.94 21.83 -23.82
CA ASP A 330 6.75 22.61 -24.79
C ASP A 330 7.52 23.80 -24.15
N ARG A 331 7.71 23.78 -22.83
CA ARG A 331 8.39 24.82 -22.04
C ARG A 331 9.88 24.46 -21.80
N ARG A 332 10.58 24.11 -22.88
CA ARG A 332 11.98 23.62 -22.80
C ARG A 332 12.96 24.69 -22.34
N ASP A 333 12.69 25.97 -22.64
CA ASP A 333 13.52 27.09 -22.20
C ASP A 333 13.62 27.15 -20.66
N GLU A 334 12.53 26.85 -19.97
CA GLU A 334 12.51 26.81 -18.51
C GLU A 334 13.19 25.55 -17.93
N ALA A 335 13.35 24.51 -18.74
CA ALA A 335 14.04 23.29 -18.32
C ALA A 335 15.57 23.43 -18.32
N ILE A 336 16.16 24.38 -19.04
CA ILE A 336 17.62 24.53 -19.21
C ILE A 336 18.32 24.64 -17.84
N GLU A 337 17.91 25.60 -17.03
CA GLU A 337 18.49 25.85 -15.70
C GLU A 337 18.31 24.63 -14.77
N LYS A 338 17.23 23.88 -14.95
CA LYS A 338 16.93 22.69 -14.16
C LYS A 338 17.81 21.50 -14.59
N TRP A 339 18.09 21.35 -15.90
CA TRP A 339 19.04 20.35 -16.39
C TRP A 339 20.47 20.66 -15.95
N GLN A 340 20.88 21.94 -15.96
CA GLN A 340 22.20 22.35 -15.45
C GLN A 340 22.32 22.06 -13.95
N THR A 341 21.26 22.35 -13.17
CA THR A 341 21.20 22.01 -11.75
C THR A 341 21.28 20.47 -11.54
N LEU A 342 20.58 19.68 -12.36
CA LEU A 342 20.63 18.22 -12.32
C LEU A 342 22.04 17.69 -12.57
N HIS A 343 22.72 18.21 -13.59
CA HIS A 343 24.10 17.82 -13.90
C HIS A 343 25.02 18.14 -12.71
N SER A 344 24.85 19.29 -12.07
CA SER A 344 25.66 19.66 -10.90
C SER A 344 25.40 18.75 -9.68
N LEU A 345 24.16 18.26 -9.50
CA LEU A 345 23.77 17.39 -8.38
C LEU A 345 24.09 15.92 -8.64
N SER A 346 24.17 15.50 -9.91
CA SER A 346 24.43 14.14 -10.35
C SER A 346 25.42 14.14 -11.51
N PRO A 347 26.72 14.36 -11.25
CA PRO A 347 27.73 14.48 -12.31
C PRO A 347 27.90 13.22 -13.17
N ASP A 348 27.52 12.05 -12.65
CA ASP A 348 27.63 10.77 -13.38
C ASP A 348 26.37 10.45 -14.21
N ASP A 349 25.36 11.35 -14.21
CA ASP A 349 24.15 11.16 -15.00
C ASP A 349 24.25 11.89 -16.34
N PRO A 350 24.37 11.18 -17.47
CA PRO A 350 24.47 11.80 -18.79
C PRO A 350 23.16 12.42 -19.31
N ARG A 351 22.00 12.04 -18.72
CA ARG A 351 20.68 12.45 -19.23
C ARG A 351 20.47 13.96 -19.29
N PRO A 352 20.82 14.77 -18.28
CA PRO A 352 20.72 16.23 -18.36
C PRO A 352 21.55 16.81 -19.49
N CYS A 353 22.79 16.35 -19.67
CA CYS A 353 23.70 16.80 -20.72
C CYS A 353 23.15 16.45 -22.12
N ILE A 354 22.58 15.25 -22.27
CA ILE A 354 21.93 14.83 -23.52
C ILE A 354 20.75 15.75 -23.85
N GLU A 355 19.91 16.08 -22.87
CA GLU A 355 18.76 16.98 -23.10
C GLU A 355 19.20 18.41 -23.41
N LEU A 356 20.24 18.94 -22.76
CA LEU A 356 20.84 20.23 -23.08
C LEU A 356 21.41 20.22 -24.51
N SER A 357 22.15 19.18 -24.90
CA SER A 357 22.66 19.04 -26.27
C SER A 357 21.54 19.04 -27.31
N LYS A 358 20.41 18.34 -27.02
CA LYS A 358 19.21 18.35 -27.88
C LYS A 358 18.59 19.74 -27.99
N TYR A 359 18.46 20.43 -26.86
CA TYR A 359 17.90 21.77 -26.83
C TYR A 359 18.71 22.75 -27.69
N PHE A 360 20.04 22.81 -27.49
CA PHE A 360 20.90 23.69 -28.24
C PHE A 360 20.97 23.35 -29.73
N GLU A 361 20.86 22.06 -30.09
CA GLU A 361 20.84 21.63 -31.50
C GLU A 361 19.52 22.03 -32.21
N TRP A 362 18.38 21.85 -31.57
CA TRP A 362 17.10 21.88 -32.27
C TRP A 362 16.21 23.10 -31.96
N HIS A 363 16.44 23.76 -30.84
CA HIS A 363 15.63 24.93 -30.42
C HIS A 363 16.45 26.22 -30.44
N ALA A 364 17.65 26.23 -29.87
CA ALA A 364 18.51 27.41 -29.87
C ALA A 364 19.36 27.57 -31.15
N ASN A 365 19.49 26.51 -31.97
CA ASN A 365 20.37 26.45 -33.15
C ASN A 365 21.83 26.81 -32.86
N ASP A 366 22.29 26.53 -31.64
CA ASP A 366 23.69 26.73 -31.20
C ASP A 366 24.44 25.40 -31.24
N LEU A 367 25.04 25.11 -32.39
CA LEU A 367 25.75 23.85 -32.59
C LEU A 367 27.02 23.72 -31.70
N ALA A 368 27.64 24.84 -31.34
CA ALA A 368 28.82 24.84 -30.48
C ALA A 368 28.45 24.39 -29.06
N GLN A 369 27.41 24.97 -28.48
CA GLN A 369 26.89 24.54 -27.17
C GLN A 369 26.34 23.11 -27.24
N ALA A 370 25.66 22.73 -28.33
CA ALA A 370 25.17 21.36 -28.52
C ALA A 370 26.30 20.33 -28.47
N GLN A 371 27.46 20.63 -29.14
CA GLN A 371 28.64 19.78 -29.08
C GLN A 371 29.26 19.72 -27.70
N GLN A 372 29.38 20.86 -27.02
CA GLN A 372 29.94 20.92 -25.67
C GLN A 372 29.17 20.03 -24.70
N TRP A 373 27.83 20.13 -24.69
CA TRP A 373 26.97 19.30 -23.81
C TRP A 373 26.98 17.82 -24.20
N ALA A 374 27.13 17.48 -25.48
CA ALA A 374 27.32 16.09 -25.90
C ALA A 374 28.66 15.51 -25.44
N GLN A 375 29.73 16.30 -25.45
CA GLN A 375 31.04 15.89 -24.91
C GLN A 375 30.95 15.71 -23.38
N GLU A 376 30.28 16.61 -22.67
CA GLU A 376 30.07 16.49 -21.23
C GLU A 376 29.28 15.22 -20.87
N ALA A 377 28.33 14.82 -21.70
CA ALA A 377 27.62 13.55 -21.50
C ALA A 377 28.53 12.31 -21.59
N LEU A 378 29.62 12.34 -22.45
CA LEU A 378 30.62 11.29 -22.47
C LEU A 378 31.49 11.29 -21.21
N VAL A 379 31.79 12.49 -20.66
CA VAL A 379 32.50 12.62 -19.37
C VAL A 379 31.70 11.96 -18.25
N CYS A 380 30.39 12.22 -18.17
CA CYS A 380 29.53 11.54 -17.19
C CYS A 380 29.60 10.01 -17.31
N LEU A 381 29.57 9.48 -18.54
CA LEU A 381 29.67 8.05 -18.81
C LEU A 381 31.04 7.42 -18.50
N SER A 382 32.08 8.22 -18.48
CA SER A 382 33.43 7.71 -18.16
C SER A 382 33.55 7.16 -16.74
N HIS A 383 32.63 7.58 -15.85
CA HIS A 383 32.54 7.11 -14.47
C HIS A 383 31.69 5.84 -14.31
N TRP A 384 31.02 5.38 -15.37
CA TRP A 384 30.22 4.17 -15.33
C TRP A 384 31.11 2.93 -15.49
N GLU A 385 30.72 1.84 -14.84
CA GLU A 385 31.35 0.53 -15.07
C GLU A 385 31.13 0.08 -16.52
N ASP A 386 32.11 -0.64 -17.07
CA ASP A 386 32.01 -1.20 -18.42
C ASP A 386 30.85 -2.19 -18.52
N GLY A 387 30.07 -2.08 -19.59
CA GLY A 387 28.92 -2.94 -19.81
C GLY A 387 28.01 -2.45 -20.94
N TRP A 388 27.15 -3.35 -21.41
CA TRP A 388 26.28 -3.12 -22.57
C TRP A 388 25.47 -1.81 -22.51
N ARG A 389 25.07 -1.42 -21.30
CA ARG A 389 24.28 -0.19 -21.05
C ARG A 389 25.12 1.07 -21.32
N ARG A 390 26.36 1.08 -20.81
CA ARG A 390 27.28 2.18 -21.06
C ARG A 390 27.61 2.27 -22.55
N ASP A 391 27.91 1.14 -23.17
CA ASP A 391 28.27 1.08 -24.58
C ASP A 391 27.14 1.55 -25.49
N GLN A 392 25.91 1.20 -25.17
CA GLN A 392 24.73 1.67 -25.90
C GLN A 392 24.59 3.20 -25.82
N VAL A 393 24.61 3.78 -24.62
CA VAL A 393 24.44 5.23 -24.44
C VAL A 393 25.65 5.97 -25.04
N TRP A 394 26.86 5.41 -24.90
CA TRP A 394 28.07 5.94 -25.51
C TRP A 394 27.94 6.04 -27.03
N GLY A 395 27.54 4.97 -27.68
CA GLY A 395 27.34 4.96 -29.15
C GLY A 395 26.27 5.96 -29.63
N GLU A 396 25.19 6.14 -28.84
CA GLU A 396 24.15 7.14 -29.15
C GLU A 396 24.71 8.58 -29.09
N ILE A 397 25.60 8.87 -28.13
CA ILE A 397 26.23 10.19 -27.99
C ILE A 397 27.29 10.41 -29.07
N GLU A 398 28.10 9.44 -29.38
CA GLU A 398 29.10 9.51 -30.49
C GLU A 398 28.41 9.75 -31.83
N HIS A 399 27.32 9.04 -32.11
CA HIS A 399 26.50 9.28 -33.30
C HIS A 399 25.96 10.73 -33.36
N ARG A 400 25.53 11.27 -32.20
CA ARG A 400 25.12 12.68 -32.10
C ARG A 400 26.27 13.64 -32.40
N LEU A 401 27.44 13.44 -31.82
CA LEU A 401 28.62 14.26 -32.05
C LEU A 401 29.03 14.27 -33.53
N GLY A 402 29.01 13.09 -34.16
CA GLY A 402 29.29 12.97 -35.58
C GLY A 402 28.27 13.73 -36.47
N ARG A 403 27.00 13.73 -36.07
CA ARG A 403 25.95 14.51 -36.75
C ARG A 403 26.14 16.02 -36.56
N LEU A 404 26.46 16.46 -35.35
CA LEU A 404 26.69 17.87 -35.03
C LEU A 404 27.90 18.42 -35.76
N ALA A 405 29.01 17.62 -35.86
CA ALA A 405 30.21 18.00 -36.61
C ALA A 405 29.90 18.21 -38.10
N ARG A 406 29.13 17.32 -38.72
CA ARG A 406 28.69 17.50 -40.11
C ARG A 406 27.87 18.77 -40.30
N LYS A 407 26.87 19.03 -39.44
CA LYS A 407 26.06 20.26 -39.51
C LYS A 407 26.89 21.53 -39.35
N ALA A 408 27.93 21.51 -38.51
CA ALA A 408 28.83 22.65 -38.30
C ALA A 408 29.85 22.86 -39.46
N GLY A 409 30.10 21.84 -40.26
CA GLY A 409 30.99 21.93 -41.43
C GLY A 409 30.29 22.32 -42.74
N ASP A 410 28.95 22.18 -42.76
CA ASP A 410 28.12 22.51 -43.94
C ASP A 410 27.51 23.94 -43.86
N GLY A 411 27.81 24.71 -42.82
CA GLY A 411 27.37 26.10 -42.62
C GLY A 411 28.57 27.04 -42.58
#